data_094f19b3c6adc2a0b8ec4679f646f7d5
#
_entry.id   094f19b3c6adc2a0b8ec4679f646f7d5
#
_cell.length_a   1.000
_cell.length_b   1.000
_cell.length_c   1.000
_cell.angle_alpha   90.00
_cell.angle_beta   90.00
_cell.angle_gamma   90.00
#
_symmetry.space_group_name_H-M   'P 1'
#
loop_
_entity.id
_entity.type
_entity.pdbx_description
1 polymer ?
#
loop_
_entity_poly.entity_id
_entity_poly.type
_entity_poly.pdbx_seq_one_letter_code
_entity_poly.pdbx_strand_id
1 'polypeptide(L)'
;MIKSNSSILIIKLLLAQYLAIGCVSQAFDFFYFVQQWPGSYCDTKQSCCYATTGKPKTDFRIHGLWPNYNDGSYPSNCDPDSPFDRSEISDLISRMQTSWPSLACPSSDGTGFWSHEWEKHGTCSESVLDQYGYFEAALNLKKKVDLLQILGSEGIQPDGRSYSLSSISEAIRGANGYAPGLESTLEHLITASYTRYMFV
;
A
#
# COMPACT_ATOMS: atom_id res chain seq x y z
N MET A 1 -2.95 46.00 45.93
CA MET A 1 -3.80 45.47 44.85
C MET A 1 -2.89 44.87 43.78
N ILE A 2 -2.66 43.55 43.87
CA ILE A 2 -1.92 42.78 42.85
C ILE A 2 -2.74 41.51 42.59
N LYS A 3 -3.75 41.60 41.67
CA LYS A 3 -4.55 40.47 41.21
C LYS A 3 -4.72 40.52 39.69
N SER A 4 -3.64 40.52 38.92
CA SER A 4 -3.80 40.50 37.46
C SER A 4 -2.84 39.56 36.69
N ASN A 5 -1.80 39.03 37.34
CA ASN A 5 -0.80 38.30 36.57
C ASN A 5 -1.06 36.78 36.39
N SER A 6 -1.84 36.16 37.31
CA SER A 6 -2.10 34.72 37.24
C SER A 6 -3.01 34.32 36.06
N SER A 7 -4.07 35.10 35.81
CA SER A 7 -4.99 34.79 34.71
C SER A 7 -4.36 34.94 33.31
N ILE A 8 -3.47 35.95 33.16
CA ILE A 8 -2.72 36.14 31.90
C ILE A 8 -1.70 35.05 31.71
N LEU A 9 -1.08 34.54 32.78
CA LEU A 9 -0.14 33.42 32.70
C LEU A 9 -0.84 32.10 32.30
N ILE A 10 -2.01 31.83 32.86
CA ILE A 10 -2.82 30.65 32.55
C ILE A 10 -3.30 30.70 31.07
N ILE A 11 -3.75 31.84 30.59
CA ILE A 11 -4.17 32.03 29.21
C ILE A 11 -3.01 31.83 28.24
N LYS A 12 -1.82 32.34 28.59
CA LYS A 12 -0.61 32.10 27.76
C LYS A 12 -0.14 30.65 27.78
N LEU A 13 -0.26 29.95 28.90
CA LEU A 13 0.02 28.51 29.00
C LEU A 13 -1.01 27.67 28.20
N LEU A 14 -2.27 28.00 28.26
CA LEU A 14 -3.32 27.33 27.47
C LEU A 14 -3.17 27.62 25.96
N LEU A 15 -2.83 28.83 25.57
CA LEU A 15 -2.51 29.20 24.18
C LEU A 15 -1.24 28.49 23.68
N ALA A 16 -0.21 28.35 24.52
CA ALA A 16 0.99 27.59 24.17
C ALA A 16 0.72 26.09 24.03
N GLN A 17 -0.20 25.53 24.82
CA GLN A 17 -0.67 24.13 24.65
C GLN A 17 -1.54 23.95 23.41
N TYR A 18 -2.35 24.94 23.03
CA TYR A 18 -3.11 24.90 21.78
C TYR A 18 -2.24 25.06 20.52
N LEU A 19 -1.13 25.81 20.61
CA LEU A 19 -0.16 25.94 19.51
C LEU A 19 0.79 24.75 19.43
N ALA A 20 0.85 23.91 20.46
CA ALA A 20 1.60 22.65 20.47
C ALA A 20 0.78 21.44 19.98
N ILE A 21 -0.49 21.61 19.55
CA ILE A 21 -1.15 20.72 18.62
C ILE A 21 -0.47 21.01 17.28
N GLY A 22 0.78 20.59 17.19
CA GLY A 22 1.57 20.65 15.99
C GLY A 22 0.74 20.03 14.87
N CYS A 23 0.59 20.75 13.78
CA CYS A 23 0.27 20.17 12.50
C CYS A 23 1.28 19.02 12.35
N VAL A 24 0.88 17.77 12.62
CA VAL A 24 1.70 16.60 12.31
C VAL A 24 1.79 16.65 10.79
N SER A 25 2.86 17.22 10.29
CA SER A 25 3.13 17.25 8.86
C SER A 25 3.17 15.78 8.42
N GLN A 26 2.33 15.42 7.48
CA GLN A 26 2.39 14.11 6.84
C GLN A 26 3.83 13.90 6.36
N ALA A 27 4.44 12.82 6.82
CA ALA A 27 5.86 12.53 6.56
C ALA A 27 6.12 12.06 5.11
N PHE A 28 5.14 12.14 4.21
CA PHE A 28 5.19 11.75 2.80
C PHE A 28 4.09 12.47 2.02
N ASP A 29 4.15 12.46 0.68
CA ASP A 29 3.21 13.21 -0.16
C ASP A 29 2.01 12.38 -0.61
N PHE A 30 2.22 11.08 -0.91
CA PHE A 30 1.19 10.18 -1.41
C PHE A 30 1.56 8.73 -1.18
N PHE A 31 0.60 7.81 -1.43
CA PHE A 31 0.86 6.39 -1.46
C PHE A 31 0.91 5.85 -2.88
N TYR A 32 1.85 4.96 -3.16
CA TYR A 32 1.69 3.98 -4.23
C TYR A 32 0.92 2.78 -3.71
N PHE A 33 -0.22 2.49 -4.32
CA PHE A 33 -0.89 1.21 -4.13
C PHE A 33 -0.36 0.23 -5.17
N VAL A 34 0.38 -0.77 -4.71
CA VAL A 34 1.11 -1.69 -5.57
C VAL A 34 0.38 -3.00 -5.68
N GLN A 35 0.06 -3.40 -6.89
CA GLN A 35 -0.56 -4.67 -7.21
C GLN A 35 0.35 -5.47 -8.15
N GLN A 36 0.44 -6.79 -7.95
CA GLN A 36 1.22 -7.70 -8.76
C GLN A 36 0.33 -8.76 -9.41
N TRP A 37 0.73 -9.20 -10.61
CA TRP A 37 0.10 -10.33 -11.29
C TRP A 37 0.83 -11.62 -10.91
N PRO A 38 0.17 -12.59 -10.23
CA PRO A 38 0.83 -13.82 -9.78
C PRO A 38 1.46 -14.63 -10.91
N GLY A 39 0.85 -14.67 -12.08
CA GLY A 39 1.39 -15.36 -13.25
C GLY A 39 2.77 -14.83 -13.65
N SER A 40 2.91 -13.50 -13.78
CA SER A 40 4.19 -12.88 -14.13
C SER A 40 5.23 -13.04 -13.03
N TYR A 41 4.81 -12.90 -11.77
CA TYR A 41 5.71 -13.09 -10.62
C TYR A 41 6.28 -14.53 -10.58
N CYS A 42 5.41 -15.52 -10.84
CA CYS A 42 5.78 -16.94 -10.79
C CYS A 42 6.59 -17.40 -12.03
N ASP A 43 6.52 -16.66 -13.14
CA ASP A 43 7.26 -16.96 -14.38
C ASP A 43 8.68 -16.37 -14.40
N THR A 44 9.15 -15.87 -13.26
CA THR A 44 10.53 -15.39 -13.09
C THR A 44 11.50 -16.53 -12.82
N LYS A 45 12.81 -16.28 -13.00
CA LYS A 45 13.87 -17.24 -12.63
C LYS A 45 13.86 -17.64 -11.15
N GLN A 46 13.30 -16.80 -10.29
CA GLN A 46 13.18 -17.08 -8.86
C GLN A 46 12.07 -18.09 -8.55
N SER A 47 11.16 -18.33 -9.53
CA SER A 47 9.93 -19.11 -9.34
C SER A 47 9.06 -18.57 -8.20
N CYS A 48 7.98 -19.25 -7.86
CA CYS A 48 7.16 -18.89 -6.72
C CYS A 48 6.68 -20.11 -5.94
N CYS A 49 6.28 -19.89 -4.68
CA CYS A 49 5.54 -20.84 -3.88
C CYS A 49 4.16 -20.28 -3.59
N TYR A 50 3.12 -21.08 -3.81
CA TYR A 50 1.78 -20.64 -3.43
C TYR A 50 1.65 -20.60 -1.90
N ALA A 51 0.82 -19.66 -1.43
CA ALA A 51 0.50 -19.56 -0.01
C ALA A 51 -0.06 -20.88 0.55
N THR A 52 0.06 -21.10 1.85
CA THR A 52 -0.51 -22.29 2.53
C THR A 52 -2.02 -22.39 2.39
N THR A 53 -2.68 -21.26 2.07
CA THR A 53 -4.12 -21.20 1.73
C THR A 53 -4.45 -21.65 0.31
N GLY A 54 -3.44 -21.99 -0.49
CA GLY A 54 -3.59 -22.53 -1.84
C GLY A 54 -3.22 -21.54 -2.95
N LYS A 55 -3.47 -21.98 -4.20
CA LYS A 55 -3.21 -21.15 -5.38
C LYS A 55 -4.12 -19.92 -5.41
N PRO A 56 -3.58 -18.71 -5.56
CA PRO A 56 -4.39 -17.50 -5.73
C PRO A 56 -5.31 -17.61 -6.94
N LYS A 57 -6.51 -17.04 -6.83
CA LYS A 57 -7.41 -16.89 -7.97
C LYS A 57 -6.75 -16.03 -9.06
N THR A 58 -7.19 -16.17 -10.30
CA THR A 58 -6.74 -15.36 -11.45
C THR A 58 -7.21 -13.91 -11.26
N ASP A 59 -6.36 -13.12 -10.63
CA ASP A 59 -6.58 -11.70 -10.34
C ASP A 59 -5.25 -11.08 -9.85
N PHE A 60 -5.13 -9.75 -9.95
CA PHE A 60 -4.05 -9.00 -9.33
C PHE A 60 -4.13 -9.12 -7.80
N ARG A 61 -2.96 -9.21 -7.16
CA ARG A 61 -2.82 -9.28 -5.69
C ARG A 61 -2.12 -8.05 -5.19
N ILE A 62 -2.44 -7.65 -3.97
CA ILE A 62 -1.72 -6.56 -3.31
C ILE A 62 -0.27 -7.00 -3.14
N HIS A 63 0.66 -6.11 -3.46
CA HIS A 63 2.05 -6.22 -3.04
C HIS A 63 2.28 -5.33 -1.84
N GLY A 64 1.87 -4.06 -1.91
CA GLY A 64 2.06 -3.12 -0.83
C GLY A 64 1.26 -1.82 -0.95
N LEU A 65 1.38 -0.99 0.09
CA LEU A 65 0.88 0.39 0.14
C LEU A 65 2.04 1.29 0.61
N TRP A 66 2.72 1.95 -0.32
CA TRP A 66 4.02 2.55 -0.06
C TRP A 66 3.97 4.07 -0.02
N PRO A 67 4.28 4.70 1.13
CA PRO A 67 4.47 6.14 1.21
C PRO A 67 5.58 6.61 0.27
N ASN A 68 5.38 7.72 -0.43
CA ASN A 68 6.35 8.27 -1.39
C ASN A 68 6.33 9.79 -1.38
N TYR A 69 7.43 10.40 -1.85
CA TYR A 69 7.55 11.82 -2.10
C TYR A 69 7.37 12.16 -3.58
N ASN A 70 7.00 13.41 -3.85
CA ASN A 70 6.81 13.89 -5.22
C ASN A 70 8.10 13.94 -6.05
N ASP A 71 9.25 13.96 -5.40
CA ASP A 71 10.57 13.93 -6.04
C ASP A 71 11.01 12.52 -6.49
N GLY A 72 10.19 11.49 -6.21
CA GLY A 72 10.47 10.10 -6.55
C GLY A 72 11.24 9.32 -5.50
N SER A 73 11.66 9.96 -4.41
CA SER A 73 12.19 9.26 -3.24
C SER A 73 11.09 8.70 -2.35
N TYR A 74 11.43 7.86 -1.39
CA TYR A 74 10.48 7.26 -0.46
C TYR A 74 11.11 7.05 0.93
N PRO A 75 10.32 7.19 2.01
CA PRO A 75 10.74 6.83 3.35
C PRO A 75 10.69 5.30 3.55
N SER A 76 11.55 4.77 4.42
CA SER A 76 11.53 3.35 4.75
C SER A 76 12.05 3.10 6.17
N ASN A 77 11.49 2.07 6.84
CA ASN A 77 11.88 1.66 8.20
C ASN A 77 11.84 2.84 9.20
N CYS A 78 10.69 3.54 9.24
CA CYS A 78 10.61 4.83 9.94
C CYS A 78 10.48 4.71 11.45
N ASP A 79 9.90 3.63 11.97
CA ASP A 79 9.79 3.39 13.40
C ASP A 79 10.20 1.94 13.76
N PRO A 80 11.43 1.75 14.31
CA PRO A 80 11.88 0.44 14.76
C PRO A 80 11.22 -0.03 16.07
N ASP A 81 10.55 0.87 16.79
CA ASP A 81 9.85 0.58 18.04
C ASP A 81 8.38 0.19 17.82
N SER A 82 7.90 0.19 16.56
CA SER A 82 6.58 -0.25 16.12
C SER A 82 6.65 -1.55 15.29
N PRO A 83 7.01 -2.68 15.91
CA PRO A 83 7.07 -3.97 15.22
C PRO A 83 5.66 -4.42 14.83
N PHE A 84 5.59 -5.25 13.79
CA PHE A 84 4.32 -5.83 13.36
C PHE A 84 3.67 -6.68 14.45
N ASP A 85 2.43 -6.38 14.81
CA ASP A 85 1.61 -7.18 15.72
C ASP A 85 0.43 -7.80 14.98
N ARG A 86 0.50 -9.11 14.75
CA ARG A 86 -0.56 -9.87 14.07
C ARG A 86 -1.91 -9.82 14.80
N SER A 87 -1.92 -9.59 16.11
CA SER A 87 -3.16 -9.55 16.90
C SER A 87 -4.01 -8.30 16.57
N GLU A 88 -3.37 -7.19 16.22
CA GLU A 88 -4.05 -5.95 15.84
C GLU A 88 -4.86 -6.06 14.54
N ILE A 89 -4.51 -7.03 13.67
CA ILE A 89 -5.18 -7.24 12.38
C ILE A 89 -5.90 -8.58 12.29
N SER A 90 -6.23 -9.18 13.43
CA SER A 90 -6.76 -10.55 13.51
C SER A 90 -8.03 -10.78 12.67
N ASP A 91 -8.92 -9.80 12.60
CA ASP A 91 -10.15 -9.82 11.79
C ASP A 91 -9.92 -9.56 10.29
N LEU A 92 -8.75 -9.01 9.91
CA LEU A 92 -8.37 -8.79 8.52
C LEU A 92 -7.68 -10.01 7.89
N ILE A 93 -7.15 -10.95 8.67
CA ILE A 93 -6.31 -12.08 8.21
C ILE A 93 -6.93 -12.84 7.04
N SER A 94 -8.20 -13.20 7.12
CA SER A 94 -8.88 -13.94 6.03
C SER A 94 -8.94 -13.15 4.72
N ARG A 95 -9.17 -11.84 4.81
CA ARG A 95 -9.16 -10.93 3.65
C ARG A 95 -7.74 -10.75 3.10
N MET A 96 -6.74 -10.67 3.98
CA MET A 96 -5.34 -10.54 3.61
C MET A 96 -4.83 -11.81 2.92
N GLN A 97 -5.11 -12.98 3.45
CA GLN A 97 -4.77 -14.26 2.80
C GLN A 97 -5.35 -14.38 1.40
N THR A 98 -6.52 -13.79 1.16
CA THR A 98 -7.16 -13.79 -0.16
C THR A 98 -6.56 -12.74 -1.09
N SER A 99 -6.38 -11.51 -0.62
CA SER A 99 -6.04 -10.35 -1.45
C SER A 99 -4.57 -9.96 -1.45
N TRP A 100 -3.82 -10.39 -0.40
CA TRP A 100 -2.42 -10.06 -0.16
C TRP A 100 -1.58 -11.30 0.21
N PRO A 101 -1.64 -12.38 -0.57
CA PRO A 101 -0.87 -13.59 -0.29
C PRO A 101 0.61 -13.37 -0.56
N SER A 102 1.47 -14.02 0.22
CA SER A 102 2.88 -14.19 -0.15
C SER A 102 3.00 -15.19 -1.29
N LEU A 103 3.81 -14.87 -2.28
CA LEU A 103 4.21 -15.78 -3.37
C LEU A 103 5.67 -16.21 -3.24
N ALA A 104 6.38 -15.73 -2.21
CA ALA A 104 7.77 -16.09 -1.96
C ALA A 104 7.88 -17.53 -1.41
N CYS A 105 9.00 -18.19 -1.74
CA CYS A 105 9.34 -19.49 -1.19
C CYS A 105 10.10 -19.35 0.14
N PRO A 106 9.88 -20.24 1.10
CA PRO A 106 8.90 -21.34 1.11
C PRO A 106 7.46 -20.85 1.29
N SER A 107 6.48 -21.72 0.99
CA SER A 107 5.06 -21.44 1.23
C SER A 107 4.81 -20.98 2.68
N SER A 108 4.03 -19.92 2.83
CA SER A 108 3.70 -19.34 4.14
C SER A 108 2.23 -18.90 4.20
N ASP A 109 1.77 -18.51 5.39
CA ASP A 109 0.43 -17.94 5.59
C ASP A 109 0.35 -16.45 5.26
N GLY A 110 1.47 -15.83 4.87
CA GLY A 110 1.59 -14.42 4.53
C GLY A 110 2.12 -13.54 5.65
N THR A 111 2.12 -14.01 6.91
CA THR A 111 2.47 -13.19 8.08
C THR A 111 3.85 -12.51 7.95
N GLY A 112 4.88 -13.24 7.53
CA GLY A 112 6.23 -12.67 7.36
C GLY A 112 6.30 -11.61 6.24
N PHE A 113 5.48 -11.74 5.20
CA PHE A 113 5.38 -10.75 4.15
C PHE A 113 4.69 -9.47 4.65
N TRP A 114 3.60 -9.60 5.40
CA TRP A 114 2.90 -8.45 6.00
C TRP A 114 3.76 -7.73 7.03
N SER A 115 4.52 -8.48 7.85
CA SER A 115 5.51 -7.91 8.77
C SER A 115 6.53 -7.04 8.02
N HIS A 116 7.09 -7.58 6.91
CA HIS A 116 8.00 -6.82 6.07
C HIS A 116 7.38 -5.55 5.50
N GLU A 117 6.16 -5.63 4.97
CA GLU A 117 5.46 -4.47 4.39
C GLU A 117 5.12 -3.41 5.45
N TRP A 118 4.74 -3.83 6.66
CA TRP A 118 4.51 -2.90 7.77
C TRP A 118 5.81 -2.24 8.21
N GLU A 119 6.81 -3.02 8.61
CA GLU A 119 8.07 -2.51 9.17
C GLU A 119 8.80 -1.60 8.20
N LYS A 120 8.81 -1.97 6.90
CA LYS A 120 9.52 -1.20 5.88
C LYS A 120 8.76 0.04 5.40
N HIS A 121 7.45 -0.07 5.20
CA HIS A 121 6.63 0.93 4.55
C HIS A 121 5.53 1.49 5.45
N GLY A 122 4.83 0.62 6.17
CA GLY A 122 3.68 0.99 7.00
C GLY A 122 4.07 1.92 8.13
N THR A 123 5.19 1.68 8.83
CA THR A 123 5.68 2.56 9.90
C THR A 123 5.92 4.00 9.44
N CYS A 124 6.17 4.20 8.15
CA CYS A 124 6.32 5.54 7.57
C CYS A 124 4.98 6.27 7.37
N SER A 125 3.87 5.59 7.58
CA SER A 125 2.52 6.17 7.46
C SER A 125 1.84 6.44 8.81
N GLU A 126 2.48 6.21 9.95
CA GLU A 126 1.90 6.31 11.29
C GLU A 126 1.38 7.70 11.64
N SER A 127 1.81 8.74 10.92
CA SER A 127 1.23 10.08 11.03
C SER A 127 -0.25 10.14 10.59
N VAL A 128 -0.73 9.17 9.82
CA VAL A 128 -2.10 9.14 9.26
C VAL A 128 -2.80 7.79 9.39
N LEU A 129 -2.06 6.68 9.51
CA LEU A 129 -2.60 5.32 9.58
C LEU A 129 -1.82 4.52 10.63
N ASP A 130 -2.49 3.98 11.64
CA ASP A 130 -1.95 2.93 12.48
C ASP A 130 -1.84 1.60 11.72
N GLN A 131 -1.32 0.56 12.33
CA GLN A 131 -1.12 -0.73 11.67
C GLN A 131 -2.42 -1.30 11.10
N TYR A 132 -3.51 -1.26 11.88
CA TYR A 132 -4.81 -1.74 11.40
C TYR A 132 -5.29 -0.93 10.19
N GLY A 133 -5.27 0.39 10.32
CA GLY A 133 -5.69 1.32 9.26
C GLY A 133 -4.88 1.17 7.98
N TYR A 134 -3.58 0.90 8.08
CA TYR A 134 -2.70 0.65 6.95
C TYR A 134 -3.15 -0.57 6.13
N PHE A 135 -3.35 -1.71 6.79
CA PHE A 135 -3.79 -2.92 6.10
C PHE A 135 -5.24 -2.82 5.60
N GLU A 136 -6.13 -2.22 6.40
CA GLU A 136 -7.51 -2.01 5.99
C GLU A 136 -7.61 -1.08 4.77
N ALA A 137 -6.84 0.01 4.75
CA ALA A 137 -6.79 0.94 3.61
C ALA A 137 -6.37 0.23 2.32
N ALA A 138 -5.30 -0.58 2.35
CA ALA A 138 -4.86 -1.36 1.20
C ALA A 138 -5.92 -2.35 0.71
N LEU A 139 -6.60 -3.06 1.64
CA LEU A 139 -7.69 -3.97 1.32
C LEU A 139 -8.91 -3.25 0.73
N ASN A 140 -9.20 -2.04 1.18
CA ASN A 140 -10.29 -1.22 0.64
C ASN A 140 -9.93 -0.63 -0.74
N LEU A 141 -8.67 -0.25 -0.96
CA LEU A 141 -8.18 0.14 -2.29
C LEU A 141 -8.28 -1.02 -3.29
N LYS A 142 -7.96 -2.25 -2.90
CA LYS A 142 -8.11 -3.43 -3.77
C LYS A 142 -9.53 -3.61 -4.28
N LYS A 143 -10.55 -3.27 -3.47
CA LYS A 143 -11.95 -3.32 -3.89
C LYS A 143 -12.33 -2.18 -4.85
N LYS A 144 -11.71 -1.01 -4.68
CA LYS A 144 -11.97 0.17 -5.52
C LYS A 144 -11.22 0.12 -6.85
N VAL A 145 -10.03 -0.49 -6.85
CA VAL A 145 -9.12 -0.56 -8.00
C VAL A 145 -8.98 -2.02 -8.43
N ASP A 146 -10.01 -2.51 -9.09
CA ASP A 146 -10.03 -3.84 -9.69
C ASP A 146 -9.35 -3.77 -11.07
N LEU A 147 -8.03 -4.01 -11.08
CA LEU A 147 -7.24 -3.97 -12.32
C LEU A 147 -7.69 -5.01 -13.33
N LEU A 148 -8.17 -6.18 -12.90
CA LEU A 148 -8.67 -7.20 -13.83
C LEU A 148 -9.91 -6.70 -14.56
N GLN A 149 -10.83 -6.05 -13.85
CA GLN A 149 -12.03 -5.45 -14.45
C GLN A 149 -11.66 -4.26 -15.35
N ILE A 150 -10.80 -3.36 -14.87
CA ILE A 150 -10.35 -2.18 -15.62
C ILE A 150 -9.72 -2.59 -16.96
N LEU A 151 -8.77 -3.51 -16.92
CA LEU A 151 -8.09 -4.00 -18.12
C LEU A 151 -9.07 -4.76 -19.03
N GLY A 152 -9.93 -5.58 -18.43
CA GLY A 152 -10.94 -6.35 -19.16
C GLY A 152 -11.92 -5.48 -19.94
N SER A 153 -12.31 -4.31 -19.42
CA SER A 153 -13.20 -3.37 -20.12
C SER A 153 -12.56 -2.78 -21.38
N GLU A 154 -11.23 -2.75 -21.44
CA GLU A 154 -10.45 -2.30 -22.61
C GLU A 154 -9.97 -3.48 -23.49
N GLY A 155 -10.54 -4.68 -23.29
CA GLY A 155 -10.21 -5.88 -24.07
C GLY A 155 -8.86 -6.51 -23.74
N ILE A 156 -8.22 -6.11 -22.65
CA ILE A 156 -6.96 -6.67 -22.16
C ILE A 156 -7.29 -7.82 -21.20
N GLN A 157 -7.05 -9.05 -21.63
CA GLN A 157 -7.47 -10.28 -20.93
C GLN A 157 -6.27 -11.16 -20.60
N PRO A 158 -6.30 -11.94 -19.52
CA PRO A 158 -5.26 -12.92 -19.20
C PRO A 158 -5.40 -14.18 -20.07
N ASP A 159 -5.27 -14.02 -21.39
CA ASP A 159 -5.53 -15.03 -22.42
C ASP A 159 -4.25 -15.53 -23.13
N GLY A 160 -3.09 -15.13 -22.62
CA GLY A 160 -1.78 -15.50 -23.19
C GLY A 160 -1.35 -14.67 -24.38
N ARG A 161 -2.13 -13.68 -24.79
CA ARG A 161 -1.72 -12.71 -25.82
C ARG A 161 -0.81 -11.63 -25.22
N SER A 162 -0.03 -10.99 -26.07
CA SER A 162 0.77 -9.83 -25.72
C SER A 162 -0.03 -8.55 -25.89
N TYR A 163 0.08 -7.66 -24.93
CA TYR A 163 -0.52 -6.33 -24.95
C TYR A 163 0.57 -5.27 -24.75
N SER A 164 0.42 -4.12 -25.42
CA SER A 164 1.41 -3.04 -25.29
C SER A 164 1.34 -2.40 -23.89
N LEU A 165 2.49 -2.00 -23.35
CA LEU A 165 2.54 -1.25 -22.08
C LEU A 165 1.75 0.06 -22.15
N SER A 166 1.72 0.72 -23.35
CA SER A 166 0.91 1.92 -23.56
C SER A 166 -0.58 1.65 -23.40
N SER A 167 -1.11 0.60 -24.04
CA SER A 167 -2.54 0.22 -23.90
C SER A 167 -2.92 -0.05 -22.45
N ILE A 168 -2.06 -0.76 -21.73
CA ILE A 168 -2.28 -1.06 -20.31
C ILE A 168 -2.23 0.21 -19.45
N SER A 169 -1.24 1.07 -19.69
CA SER A 169 -1.11 2.36 -18.99
C SER A 169 -2.31 3.28 -19.25
N GLU A 170 -2.79 3.33 -20.50
CA GLU A 170 -3.95 4.13 -20.87
C GLU A 170 -5.24 3.63 -20.24
N ALA A 171 -5.46 2.31 -20.22
CA ALA A 171 -6.61 1.69 -19.55
C ALA A 171 -6.65 2.04 -18.05
N ILE A 172 -5.54 1.88 -17.36
CA ILE A 172 -5.43 2.18 -15.92
C ILE A 172 -5.59 3.69 -15.67
N ARG A 173 -4.93 4.53 -16.49
CA ARG A 173 -5.04 5.99 -16.38
C ARG A 173 -6.47 6.48 -16.63
N GLY A 174 -7.16 5.92 -17.61
CA GLY A 174 -8.55 6.26 -17.91
C GLY A 174 -9.49 5.97 -16.75
N ALA A 175 -9.28 4.87 -16.03
CA ALA A 175 -10.09 4.48 -14.89
C ALA A 175 -9.77 5.24 -13.60
N ASN A 176 -8.49 5.57 -13.35
CA ASN A 176 -8.02 6.10 -12.06
C ASN A 176 -7.61 7.58 -12.10
N GLY A 177 -7.51 8.18 -13.29
CA GLY A 177 -7.09 9.57 -13.48
C GLY A 177 -5.58 9.80 -13.44
N TYR A 178 -4.77 8.81 -13.07
CA TYR A 178 -3.31 8.90 -12.96
C TYR A 178 -2.63 7.81 -13.78
N ALA A 179 -1.52 8.16 -14.42
CA ALA A 179 -0.68 7.18 -15.11
C ALA A 179 -0.06 6.23 -14.06
N PRO A 180 -0.16 4.90 -14.26
CA PRO A 180 0.50 3.94 -13.38
C PRO A 180 2.00 3.90 -13.64
N GLY A 181 2.81 3.58 -12.62
CA GLY A 181 4.11 2.97 -12.82
C GLY A 181 3.91 1.49 -13.17
N LEU A 182 4.56 1.02 -14.21
CA LEU A 182 4.49 -0.38 -14.63
C LEU A 182 5.89 -1.00 -14.56
N GLU A 183 6.01 -2.14 -13.88
CA GLU A 183 7.19 -3.00 -13.94
C GLU A 183 6.86 -4.26 -14.74
N SER A 184 7.80 -4.66 -15.57
CA SER A 184 7.73 -5.87 -16.38
C SER A 184 9.04 -6.65 -16.27
N THR A 185 8.97 -7.94 -16.02
CA THR A 185 10.15 -8.83 -15.95
C THR A 185 10.59 -9.34 -17.30
N LEU A 186 9.70 -9.29 -18.28
CA LEU A 186 9.92 -9.62 -19.70
C LEU A 186 9.14 -8.59 -20.53
N GLU A 187 9.50 -8.40 -21.79
CA GLU A 187 8.91 -7.39 -22.69
C GLU A 187 7.37 -7.45 -22.79
N HIS A 188 6.73 -8.46 -22.22
CA HIS A 188 5.29 -8.72 -22.38
C HIS A 188 4.53 -9.04 -21.09
N LEU A 189 5.17 -9.06 -19.90
CA LEU A 189 4.53 -9.47 -18.65
C LEU A 189 4.59 -8.35 -17.61
N ILE A 190 3.43 -7.82 -17.21
CA ILE A 190 3.36 -6.86 -16.10
C ILE A 190 3.54 -7.60 -14.79
N THR A 191 4.62 -7.28 -14.06
CA THR A 191 4.91 -7.86 -12.75
C THR A 191 4.22 -7.08 -11.65
N ALA A 192 4.19 -5.75 -11.77
CA ALA A 192 3.54 -4.87 -10.79
C ALA A 192 2.95 -3.64 -11.47
N SER A 193 1.88 -3.11 -10.89
CA SER A 193 1.29 -1.83 -11.23
C SER A 193 1.30 -0.94 -9.99
N TYR A 194 1.89 0.23 -10.12
CA TYR A 194 1.98 1.23 -9.07
C TYR A 194 0.94 2.32 -9.36
N THR A 195 -0.11 2.40 -8.56
CA THR A 195 -1.12 3.44 -8.72
C THR A 195 -1.03 4.43 -7.57
N ARG A 196 -0.97 5.71 -7.90
CA ARG A 196 -0.85 6.80 -6.92
C ARG A 196 -2.17 7.05 -6.21
N TYR A 197 -2.13 7.16 -4.87
CA TYR A 197 -3.25 7.58 -4.03
C TYR A 197 -2.80 8.64 -3.02
N MET A 198 -3.63 9.68 -2.86
CA MET A 198 -3.54 10.61 -1.74
C MET A 198 -4.72 10.34 -0.81
N PHE A 199 -4.45 10.15 0.49
CA PHE A 199 -5.46 10.18 1.52
C PHE A 199 -5.63 11.64 1.96
N VAL A 200 -6.84 12.17 1.84
CA VAL A 200 -7.23 13.51 2.34
C VAL A 200 -7.99 13.32 3.63
#